data_99994d2118106f77d6787787465a9b6d
#
_entry.id   99994d2118106f77d6787787465a9b6d
#
_cell.length_a   1.000
_cell.length_b   1.000
_cell.length_c   1.000
_cell.angle_alpha   90.00
_cell.angle_beta   90.00
_cell.angle_gamma   90.00
#
_symmetry.space_group_name_H-M   'P 1'
#
loop_
_entity.id
_entity.type
_entity.pdbx_description
1 polymer ?
#
loop_
_entity_poly.entity_id
_entity_poly.type
_entity_poly.pdbx_seq_one_letter_code
_entity_poly.pdbx_strand_id
1 'polypeptide(L)'
;MDKKEYIIRQLGRTKNKKYEAYVVTRIIHLLNDFTIKFVTQQYVTRPEGRALTDLYFPQFGLHIEVDEGQHFNSVNIEADKLREVDIVNATGHKIIRVDVTKTFEEINFQVNEIIEKIQQMKLNSSFVSWDIDSEFDPQTYIKKGYIDIADSVAFKTIKDACNCFGHNYNGYQRAGASHPDPDILLWFPKLYPNGEWDNQISSDEAVIIERNEDKDKAKIHITSHLEDKEKYKHKRIVFARVKGSLGDVLYRF
;
A
#
# COMPACT_ATOMS: atom_id res chain seq x y z
N MET A 1 -7.57 -15.91 0.08
CA MET A 1 -6.30 -16.43 -0.55
C MET A 1 -5.38 -16.80 0.58
N ASP A 2 -5.00 -18.04 0.67
CA ASP A 2 -4.08 -18.48 1.71
C ASP A 2 -2.61 -18.10 1.41
N LYS A 3 -1.71 -18.28 2.39
CA LYS A 3 -0.30 -17.92 2.27
C LYS A 3 0.42 -18.71 1.15
N LYS A 4 0.09 -19.98 0.96
CA LYS A 4 0.66 -20.82 -0.10
C LYS A 4 0.30 -20.28 -1.47
N GLU A 5 -0.98 -20.00 -1.72
CA GLU A 5 -1.43 -19.41 -2.98
C GLU A 5 -0.79 -18.05 -3.25
N TYR A 6 -0.65 -17.22 -2.20
CA TYR A 6 0.04 -15.94 -2.31
C TYR A 6 1.48 -16.11 -2.81
N ILE A 7 2.27 -16.98 -2.17
CA ILE A 7 3.67 -17.23 -2.51
C ILE A 7 3.81 -17.76 -3.94
N ILE A 8 3.02 -18.78 -4.31
CA ILE A 8 3.03 -19.33 -5.67
C ILE A 8 2.70 -18.25 -6.70
N ARG A 9 1.71 -17.41 -6.43
CA ARG A 9 1.32 -16.32 -7.31
C ARG A 9 2.41 -15.26 -7.45
N GLN A 10 3.11 -14.91 -6.37
CA GLN A 10 4.22 -13.94 -6.44
C GLN A 10 5.35 -14.50 -7.32
N LEU A 11 5.82 -15.71 -7.06
CA LEU A 11 6.89 -16.33 -7.85
C LEU A 11 6.49 -16.55 -9.31
N GLY A 12 5.22 -16.85 -9.57
CA GLY A 12 4.69 -17.02 -10.93
C GLY A 12 4.77 -15.77 -11.81
N ARG A 13 4.94 -14.58 -11.24
CA ARG A 13 5.11 -13.33 -12.02
C ARG A 13 6.48 -13.22 -12.69
N THR A 14 7.48 -13.94 -12.20
CA THR A 14 8.86 -13.89 -12.72
C THR A 14 9.13 -14.90 -13.84
N LYS A 15 8.15 -15.71 -14.23
CA LYS A 15 8.33 -16.89 -15.11
C LYS A 15 8.98 -16.62 -16.47
N ASN A 16 8.84 -15.43 -17.02
CA ASN A 16 9.37 -15.06 -18.34
C ASN A 16 10.65 -14.21 -18.25
N LYS A 17 11.22 -14.06 -17.06
CA LYS A 17 12.36 -13.21 -16.78
C LYS A 17 13.51 -14.07 -16.23
N LYS A 18 14.49 -14.32 -17.07
CA LYS A 18 15.52 -15.34 -16.86
C LYS A 18 16.37 -15.09 -15.61
N TYR A 19 17.00 -13.92 -15.51
CA TYR A 19 17.88 -13.60 -14.39
C TYR A 19 17.10 -13.14 -13.15
N GLU A 20 16.04 -12.36 -13.35
CA GLU A 20 15.14 -11.96 -12.27
C GLU A 20 14.56 -13.19 -11.55
N ALA A 21 14.09 -14.20 -12.32
CA ALA A 21 13.58 -15.44 -11.74
C ALA A 21 14.63 -16.15 -10.87
N TYR A 22 15.88 -16.19 -11.32
CA TYR A 22 16.99 -16.77 -10.54
C TYR A 22 17.22 -16.02 -9.23
N VAL A 23 17.43 -14.71 -9.31
CA VAL A 23 17.75 -13.86 -8.14
C VAL A 23 16.60 -13.87 -7.14
N VAL A 24 15.37 -13.62 -7.60
CA VAL A 24 14.18 -13.55 -6.74
C VAL A 24 13.94 -14.87 -6.02
N THR A 25 13.94 -16.01 -6.76
CA THR A 25 13.69 -17.30 -6.15
C THR A 25 14.81 -17.69 -5.19
N ARG A 26 16.08 -17.38 -5.52
CA ARG A 26 17.22 -17.65 -4.64
C ARG A 26 17.12 -16.85 -3.35
N ILE A 27 16.81 -15.55 -3.39
CA ILE A 27 16.61 -14.72 -2.19
C ILE A 27 15.51 -15.35 -1.31
N ILE A 28 14.35 -15.67 -1.87
CA ILE A 28 13.22 -16.21 -1.10
C ILE A 28 13.55 -17.57 -0.48
N HIS A 29 14.24 -18.45 -1.21
CA HIS A 29 14.63 -19.77 -0.70
C HIS A 29 15.72 -19.68 0.39
N LEU A 30 16.70 -18.79 0.26
CA LEU A 30 17.72 -18.59 1.26
C LEU A 30 17.19 -17.95 2.54
N LEU A 31 16.26 -16.98 2.42
CA LEU A 31 15.57 -16.42 3.57
C LEU A 31 14.78 -17.50 4.32
N ASN A 32 14.08 -18.37 3.59
CA ASN A 32 13.23 -19.46 4.12
C ASN A 32 12.41 -19.03 5.33
N ASP A 33 11.85 -17.83 5.27
CA ASP A 33 11.16 -17.18 6.39
C ASP A 33 9.81 -16.59 5.93
N PHE A 34 8.75 -17.32 6.23
CA PHE A 34 7.39 -16.95 5.85
C PHE A 34 6.73 -15.92 6.79
N THR A 35 7.48 -15.39 7.76
CA THR A 35 7.07 -14.21 8.54
C THR A 35 7.43 -12.91 7.81
N ILE A 36 8.25 -13.00 6.76
CA ILE A 36 8.62 -11.88 5.91
C ILE A 36 7.71 -11.90 4.66
N LYS A 37 6.96 -10.81 4.47
CA LYS A 37 6.17 -10.60 3.26
C LYS A 37 7.06 -10.16 2.11
N PHE A 38 6.80 -10.67 0.92
CA PHE A 38 7.42 -10.17 -0.29
C PHE A 38 6.40 -9.96 -1.41
N VAL A 39 6.69 -9.04 -2.31
CA VAL A 39 5.89 -8.71 -3.49
C VAL A 39 6.81 -8.68 -4.68
N THR A 40 6.52 -9.47 -5.72
CA THR A 40 7.24 -9.40 -7.00
C THR A 40 6.56 -8.45 -7.96
N GLN A 41 7.33 -7.76 -8.81
CA GLN A 41 6.82 -6.77 -9.75
C GLN A 41 5.95 -5.73 -9.04
N GLN A 42 6.53 -5.13 -7.97
CA GLN A 42 5.84 -4.13 -7.18
C GLN A 42 5.65 -2.84 -7.99
N TYR A 43 4.40 -2.43 -8.10
CA TYR A 43 4.04 -1.15 -8.71
C TYR A 43 4.45 0.02 -7.81
N VAL A 44 5.02 1.07 -8.41
CA VAL A 44 5.32 2.35 -7.75
C VAL A 44 4.81 3.48 -8.63
N THR A 45 4.01 4.38 -8.08
CA THR A 45 3.58 5.63 -8.74
C THR A 45 4.74 6.62 -8.71
N ARG A 46 5.03 7.26 -9.84
CA ARG A 46 6.04 8.31 -9.98
C ARG A 46 5.42 9.56 -10.57
N PRO A 47 6.07 10.73 -10.48
CA PRO A 47 5.59 11.95 -11.13
C PRO A 47 5.34 11.77 -12.63
N GLU A 48 6.21 11.04 -13.33
CA GLU A 48 6.14 10.77 -14.76
C GLU A 48 5.64 9.34 -15.07
N GLY A 49 4.58 8.89 -14.38
CA GLY A 49 3.95 7.62 -14.67
C GLY A 49 4.18 6.54 -13.62
N ARG A 50 4.60 5.34 -14.03
CA ARG A 50 4.74 4.18 -13.14
C ARG A 50 6.07 3.46 -13.34
N ALA A 51 6.53 2.81 -12.27
CA ALA A 51 7.61 1.82 -12.32
C ALA A 51 7.12 0.48 -11.76
N LEU A 52 7.84 -0.59 -12.10
CA LEU A 52 7.73 -1.88 -11.44
C LEU A 52 9.11 -2.20 -10.88
N THR A 53 9.19 -2.55 -9.59
CA THR A 53 10.42 -3.08 -8.99
C THR A 53 10.34 -4.60 -8.91
N ASP A 54 11.45 -5.29 -9.13
CA ASP A 54 11.43 -6.74 -9.33
C ASP A 54 11.03 -7.50 -8.06
N LEU A 55 11.50 -7.04 -6.88
CA LEU A 55 11.14 -7.61 -5.60
C LEU A 55 11.04 -6.50 -4.54
N TYR A 56 10.05 -6.58 -3.67
CA TYR A 56 9.80 -5.63 -2.59
C TYR A 56 9.48 -6.33 -1.28
N PHE A 57 10.10 -5.88 -0.20
CA PHE A 57 9.86 -6.33 1.17
C PHE A 57 9.18 -5.23 1.97
N PRO A 58 7.82 -5.26 2.13
CA PRO A 58 7.05 -4.19 2.77
C PRO A 58 7.50 -3.83 4.17
N GLN A 59 7.80 -4.84 5.00
CA GLN A 59 8.19 -4.64 6.40
C GLN A 59 9.50 -3.87 6.58
N PHE A 60 10.32 -3.81 5.52
CA PHE A 60 11.63 -3.16 5.54
C PHE A 60 11.70 -1.92 4.65
N GLY A 61 10.64 -1.61 3.89
CA GLY A 61 10.69 -0.56 2.86
C GLY A 61 11.86 -0.80 1.89
N LEU A 62 12.11 -2.06 1.50
CA LEU A 62 13.27 -2.46 0.72
C LEU A 62 12.85 -3.02 -0.64
N HIS A 63 13.30 -2.36 -1.71
CA HIS A 63 13.17 -2.85 -3.08
C HIS A 63 14.45 -3.47 -3.58
N ILE A 64 14.34 -4.51 -4.38
CA ILE A 64 15.45 -5.14 -5.10
C ILE A 64 15.16 -5.01 -6.59
N GLU A 65 16.14 -4.56 -7.35
CA GLU A 65 16.14 -4.47 -8.82
C GLU A 65 17.22 -5.39 -9.37
N VAL A 66 16.91 -6.14 -10.42
CA VAL A 66 17.86 -7.04 -11.11
C VAL A 66 18.33 -6.37 -12.39
N ASP A 67 19.60 -5.97 -12.42
CA ASP A 67 20.20 -5.25 -13.53
C ASP A 67 20.82 -6.20 -14.55
N GLU A 68 20.15 -6.37 -15.70
CA GLU A 68 20.57 -7.26 -16.79
C GLU A 68 21.56 -6.59 -17.78
N GLY A 69 22.03 -5.39 -17.49
CA GLY A 69 23.08 -4.73 -18.31
C GLY A 69 22.64 -4.26 -19.70
N GLN A 70 21.38 -4.40 -20.07
CA GLN A 70 20.86 -3.94 -21.38
C GLN A 70 20.82 -2.39 -21.49
N HIS A 71 21.13 -1.69 -20.40
CA HIS A 71 21.01 -0.23 -20.25
C HIS A 71 22.34 0.53 -20.37
N PHE A 72 23.42 -0.06 -20.91
CA PHE A 72 24.73 0.59 -21.04
C PHE A 72 24.81 1.75 -22.06
N ASN A 73 23.71 2.14 -22.69
CA ASN A 73 23.67 3.41 -23.41
C ASN A 73 23.54 4.57 -22.42
N SER A 74 24.36 5.60 -22.56
CA SER A 74 24.43 6.75 -21.64
C SER A 74 23.07 7.40 -21.33
N VAL A 75 22.17 7.44 -22.32
CA VAL A 75 20.80 7.95 -22.16
C VAL A 75 19.95 7.09 -21.19
N ASN A 76 20.17 5.78 -21.19
CA ASN A 76 19.42 4.87 -20.30
C ASN A 76 19.93 4.93 -18.87
N ILE A 77 21.22 5.17 -18.64
CA ILE A 77 21.80 5.30 -17.29
C ILE A 77 21.22 6.51 -16.54
N GLU A 78 21.03 7.64 -17.20
CA GLU A 78 20.41 8.82 -16.59
C GLU A 78 18.92 8.55 -16.28
N ALA A 79 18.20 7.93 -17.21
CA ALA A 79 16.79 7.57 -17.01
C ALA A 79 16.60 6.58 -15.86
N ASP A 80 17.49 5.60 -15.71
CA ASP A 80 17.46 4.63 -14.60
C ASP A 80 17.80 5.28 -13.26
N LYS A 81 18.75 6.21 -13.21
CA LYS A 81 19.05 6.99 -11.99
C LYS A 81 17.87 7.87 -11.59
N LEU A 82 17.25 8.56 -12.54
CA LEU A 82 16.05 9.35 -12.29
C LEU A 82 14.91 8.47 -11.79
N ARG A 83 14.72 7.29 -12.38
CA ARG A 83 13.72 6.32 -11.94
C ARG A 83 13.95 5.88 -10.50
N GLU A 84 15.18 5.62 -10.09
CA GLU A 84 15.54 5.26 -8.72
C GLU A 84 15.25 6.41 -7.75
N VAL A 85 15.70 7.63 -8.08
CA VAL A 85 15.44 8.83 -7.28
C VAL A 85 13.94 9.07 -7.14
N ASP A 86 13.17 8.91 -8.20
CA ASP A 86 11.71 9.04 -8.16
C ASP A 86 11.06 8.01 -7.24
N ILE A 87 11.50 6.75 -7.28
CA ILE A 87 10.99 5.69 -6.40
C ILE A 87 11.29 6.02 -4.94
N VAL A 88 12.54 6.39 -4.65
CA VAL A 88 12.97 6.77 -3.28
C VAL A 88 12.19 7.99 -2.80
N ASN A 89 12.04 9.04 -3.63
CA ASN A 89 11.29 10.24 -3.26
C ASN A 89 9.80 9.97 -3.06
N ALA A 90 9.19 9.09 -3.87
CA ALA A 90 7.77 8.76 -3.78
C ALA A 90 7.43 7.86 -2.58
N THR A 91 8.38 7.07 -2.10
CA THR A 91 8.13 6.03 -1.09
C THR A 91 8.91 6.23 0.20
N GLY A 92 10.05 6.91 0.19
CA GLY A 92 11.03 6.93 1.28
C GLY A 92 11.78 5.60 1.47
N HIS A 93 11.62 4.64 0.54
CA HIS A 93 12.18 3.30 0.64
C HIS A 93 13.61 3.22 0.10
N LYS A 94 14.27 2.11 0.40
CA LYS A 94 15.62 1.79 -0.08
C LYS A 94 15.55 0.89 -1.30
N ILE A 95 16.49 1.07 -2.23
CA ILE A 95 16.66 0.19 -3.39
C ILE A 95 18.05 -0.45 -3.32
N ILE A 96 18.14 -1.75 -3.61
CA ILE A 96 19.40 -2.48 -3.82
C ILE A 96 19.34 -3.08 -5.23
N ARG A 97 20.42 -2.92 -5.99
CA ARG A 97 20.57 -3.49 -7.32
C ARG A 97 21.44 -4.75 -7.26
N VAL A 98 21.06 -5.76 -8.02
CA VAL A 98 21.84 -6.97 -8.25
C VAL A 98 22.30 -6.95 -9.69
N ASP A 99 23.60 -6.77 -9.91
CA ASP A 99 24.20 -6.78 -11.24
C ASP A 99 24.43 -8.23 -11.71
N VAL A 100 23.59 -8.69 -12.60
CA VAL A 100 23.65 -10.06 -13.15
C VAL A 100 24.54 -10.17 -14.41
N THR A 101 25.24 -9.10 -14.77
CA THR A 101 26.30 -9.16 -15.80
C THR A 101 27.60 -9.73 -15.26
N LYS A 102 27.72 -9.83 -13.95
CA LYS A 102 28.84 -10.39 -13.22
C LYS A 102 28.92 -11.90 -13.30
N THR A 103 29.99 -12.46 -12.75
CA THR A 103 30.13 -13.93 -12.61
C THR A 103 29.05 -14.51 -11.70
N PHE A 104 28.82 -15.80 -11.82
CA PHE A 104 27.85 -16.52 -11.00
C PHE A 104 28.17 -16.41 -9.50
N GLU A 105 29.44 -16.46 -9.13
CA GLU A 105 29.94 -16.31 -7.77
C GLU A 105 29.66 -14.90 -7.22
N GLU A 106 29.91 -13.88 -8.02
CA GLU A 106 29.65 -12.47 -7.64
C GLU A 106 28.17 -12.18 -7.49
N ILE A 107 27.31 -12.74 -8.37
CA ILE A 107 25.85 -12.62 -8.21
C ILE A 107 25.40 -13.26 -6.90
N ASN A 108 25.91 -14.46 -6.58
CA ASN A 108 25.57 -15.14 -5.33
C ASN A 108 26.10 -14.39 -4.09
N PHE A 109 27.25 -13.75 -4.20
CA PHE A 109 27.78 -12.89 -3.14
C PHE A 109 26.83 -11.71 -2.87
N GLN A 110 26.41 -10.98 -3.90
CA GLN A 110 25.43 -9.89 -3.79
C GLN A 110 24.11 -10.37 -3.15
N VAL A 111 23.61 -11.54 -3.54
CA VAL A 111 22.41 -12.14 -2.93
C VAL A 111 22.62 -12.41 -1.45
N ASN A 112 23.77 -12.97 -1.05
CA ASN A 112 24.05 -13.24 0.37
C ASN A 112 24.12 -11.95 1.20
N GLU A 113 24.71 -10.87 0.67
CA GLU A 113 24.71 -9.56 1.35
C GLU A 113 23.29 -9.02 1.57
N ILE A 114 22.38 -9.24 0.61
CA ILE A 114 20.97 -8.87 0.76
C ILE A 114 20.32 -9.69 1.88
N ILE A 115 20.58 -11.00 1.93
CA ILE A 115 20.04 -11.89 2.97
C ILE A 115 20.49 -11.43 4.36
N GLU A 116 21.81 -11.20 4.53
CA GLU A 116 22.36 -10.72 5.80
C GLU A 116 21.73 -9.40 6.22
N LYS A 117 21.58 -8.47 5.28
CA LYS A 117 20.92 -7.18 5.54
C LYS A 117 19.46 -7.33 6.00
N ILE A 118 18.68 -8.19 5.33
CA ILE A 118 17.29 -8.46 5.71
C ILE A 118 17.23 -9.10 7.10
N GLN A 119 18.12 -10.06 7.39
CA GLN A 119 18.20 -10.70 8.70
C GLN A 119 18.53 -9.68 9.80
N GLN A 120 19.47 -8.75 9.55
CA GLN A 120 19.78 -7.67 10.48
C GLN A 120 18.60 -6.73 10.69
N MET A 121 17.89 -6.34 9.60
CA MET A 121 16.70 -5.50 9.70
C MET A 121 15.58 -6.18 10.49
N LYS A 122 15.46 -7.50 10.41
CA LYS A 122 14.48 -8.29 11.18
C LYS A 122 14.75 -8.27 12.70
N LEU A 123 15.99 -8.07 13.13
CA LEU A 123 16.33 -7.95 14.57
C LEU A 123 15.84 -6.64 15.18
N ASN A 124 15.37 -5.69 14.39
CA ASN A 124 14.84 -4.44 14.90
C ASN A 124 13.53 -4.70 15.67
N SER A 125 13.35 -4.04 16.81
CA SER A 125 12.16 -4.14 17.66
C SER A 125 10.86 -3.71 16.94
N SER A 126 10.96 -2.97 15.85
CA SER A 126 9.80 -2.57 15.01
C SER A 126 9.35 -3.64 14.03
N PHE A 127 10.06 -4.77 13.89
CA PHE A 127 9.65 -5.83 12.99
C PHE A 127 8.37 -6.51 13.47
N VAL A 128 7.36 -6.53 12.58
CA VAL A 128 6.11 -7.24 12.82
C VAL A 128 6.03 -8.41 11.84
N SER A 129 5.84 -9.63 12.37
CA SER A 129 5.66 -10.83 11.54
C SER A 129 4.43 -10.70 10.66
N TRP A 130 4.60 -10.99 9.37
CA TRP A 130 3.48 -11.01 8.45
C TRP A 130 2.58 -12.21 8.68
N ASP A 131 1.31 -11.91 8.90
CA ASP A 131 0.22 -12.86 8.92
C ASP A 131 -0.83 -12.46 7.88
N ILE A 132 -1.01 -13.28 6.85
CA ILE A 132 -1.94 -12.98 5.75
C ILE A 132 -3.40 -13.03 6.20
N ASP A 133 -3.72 -13.81 7.21
CA ASP A 133 -5.08 -14.02 7.68
C ASP A 133 -5.56 -12.84 8.54
N SER A 134 -4.64 -12.20 9.25
CA SER A 134 -4.92 -11.00 10.04
C SER A 134 -4.76 -9.69 9.25
N GLU A 135 -4.10 -9.72 8.10
CA GLU A 135 -3.88 -8.53 7.27
C GLU A 135 -5.21 -7.99 6.72
N PHE A 136 -5.59 -6.79 7.12
CA PHE A 136 -6.87 -6.14 6.79
C PHE A 136 -8.12 -6.86 7.34
N ASP A 137 -7.96 -7.77 8.31
CA ASP A 137 -9.10 -8.44 8.93
C ASP A 137 -9.77 -7.54 9.98
N PRO A 138 -11.06 -7.19 9.82
CA PRO A 138 -11.79 -6.41 10.81
C PRO A 138 -11.90 -7.11 12.16
N GLN A 139 -11.80 -8.45 12.24
CA GLN A 139 -11.89 -9.22 13.48
C GLN A 139 -10.81 -8.83 14.50
N THR A 140 -9.65 -8.38 14.03
CA THR A 140 -8.59 -7.86 14.90
C THR A 140 -9.11 -6.71 15.78
N TYR A 141 -9.81 -5.75 15.18
CA TYR A 141 -10.34 -4.57 15.86
C TYR A 141 -11.66 -4.84 16.59
N ILE A 142 -12.50 -5.72 16.05
CA ILE A 142 -13.72 -6.18 16.72
C ILE A 142 -13.38 -6.84 18.05
N LYS A 143 -12.39 -7.73 18.09
CA LYS A 143 -11.92 -8.40 19.32
C LYS A 143 -11.23 -7.44 20.29
N LYS A 144 -10.47 -6.46 19.77
CA LYS A 144 -9.85 -5.39 20.57
C LYS A 144 -10.89 -4.46 21.21
N GLY A 145 -12.05 -4.29 20.55
CA GLY A 145 -13.17 -3.47 21.03
C GLY A 145 -13.05 -1.98 20.72
N TYR A 146 -11.97 -1.55 20.09
CA TYR A 146 -11.75 -0.16 19.66
C TYR A 146 -10.76 -0.08 18.50
N ILE A 147 -10.75 1.06 17.84
CA ILE A 147 -9.78 1.44 16.80
C ILE A 147 -9.05 2.69 17.29
N ASP A 148 -7.73 2.72 17.14
CA ASP A 148 -6.87 3.84 17.49
C ASP A 148 -6.10 4.31 16.24
N ILE A 149 -5.87 5.64 16.13
CA ILE A 149 -5.07 6.22 15.05
C ILE A 149 -3.65 5.64 15.03
N ALA A 150 -3.08 5.37 16.23
CA ALA A 150 -1.76 4.76 16.36
C ALA A 150 -1.66 3.36 15.76
N ASP A 151 -2.79 2.66 15.59
CA ASP A 151 -2.83 1.33 14.95
C ASP A 151 -2.62 1.41 13.43
N SER A 152 -2.65 2.59 12.82
CA SER A 152 -2.54 2.81 11.36
C SER A 152 -3.52 1.96 10.57
N VAL A 153 -4.76 1.88 11.04
CA VAL A 153 -5.80 0.96 10.53
C VAL A 153 -6.12 1.24 9.07
N ALA A 154 -6.11 0.19 8.27
CA ALA A 154 -6.49 0.27 6.87
C ALA A 154 -7.26 -0.98 6.43
N PHE A 155 -8.24 -0.81 5.56
CA PHE A 155 -9.02 -1.90 4.97
C PHE A 155 -9.03 -1.82 3.44
N LYS A 156 -9.19 -2.98 2.79
CA LYS A 156 -9.34 -3.04 1.33
C LYS A 156 -10.75 -2.67 0.88
N THR A 157 -11.74 -2.83 1.73
CA THR A 157 -13.15 -2.61 1.39
C THR A 157 -13.88 -1.81 2.46
N ILE A 158 -14.90 -1.07 2.04
CA ILE A 158 -15.79 -0.32 2.95
C ILE A 158 -16.54 -1.28 3.90
N LYS A 159 -16.92 -2.48 3.41
CA LYS A 159 -17.62 -3.46 4.24
C LYS A 159 -16.82 -3.87 5.47
N ASP A 160 -15.48 -4.02 5.31
CA ASP A 160 -14.61 -4.42 6.42
C ASP A 160 -14.55 -3.33 7.49
N ALA A 161 -14.48 -2.05 7.07
CA ALA A 161 -14.59 -0.93 7.99
C ALA A 161 -15.97 -0.89 8.69
N CYS A 162 -17.07 -1.08 7.94
CA CYS A 162 -18.42 -1.12 8.53
C CYS A 162 -18.57 -2.26 9.56
N ASN A 163 -18.01 -3.44 9.25
CA ASN A 163 -18.15 -4.61 10.10
C ASN A 163 -17.46 -4.44 11.46
N CYS A 164 -16.44 -3.55 11.55
CA CYS A 164 -15.87 -3.16 12.85
C CYS A 164 -16.87 -2.45 13.77
N PHE A 165 -17.96 -1.90 13.23
CA PHE A 165 -19.00 -1.18 13.97
C PHE A 165 -20.33 -1.93 14.03
N GLY A 166 -20.28 -3.25 14.08
CA GLY A 166 -21.45 -4.10 14.32
C GLY A 166 -22.29 -4.44 13.08
N HIS A 167 -21.87 -4.02 11.89
CA HIS A 167 -22.50 -4.48 10.65
C HIS A 167 -22.03 -5.91 10.30
N ASN A 168 -22.85 -6.60 9.52
CA ASN A 168 -22.52 -7.92 8.96
C ASN A 168 -22.74 -7.90 7.45
N TYR A 169 -22.01 -7.00 6.76
CA TYR A 169 -22.15 -6.83 5.32
C TYR A 169 -21.28 -7.86 4.56
N ASN A 170 -21.87 -8.50 3.57
CA ASN A 170 -21.14 -9.27 2.55
C ASN A 170 -20.59 -8.36 1.43
N GLY A 171 -21.18 -7.18 1.24
CA GLY A 171 -20.74 -6.16 0.29
C GLY A 171 -21.37 -4.81 0.66
N TYR A 172 -20.59 -3.71 0.48
CA TYR A 172 -21.06 -2.36 0.72
C TYR A 172 -20.23 -1.37 -0.09
N GLN A 173 -20.89 -0.40 -0.77
CA GLN A 173 -20.21 0.54 -1.67
C GLN A 173 -20.70 2.00 -1.55
N ARG A 174 -21.53 2.32 -0.55
CA ARG A 174 -21.99 3.71 -0.32
C ARG A 174 -20.90 4.52 0.39
N ALA A 175 -20.93 5.84 0.19
CA ALA A 175 -19.98 6.77 0.81
C ALA A 175 -20.18 6.98 2.31
N GLY A 176 -21.29 6.53 2.88
CA GLY A 176 -21.59 6.61 4.31
C GLY A 176 -22.41 5.42 4.79
N ALA A 177 -22.24 5.05 6.05
CA ALA A 177 -22.99 4.01 6.73
C ALA A 177 -23.40 4.46 8.14
N SER A 178 -24.45 3.86 8.70
CA SER A 178 -24.86 4.11 10.08
C SER A 178 -23.81 3.62 11.08
N HIS A 179 -23.82 4.22 12.24
CA HIS A 179 -23.05 3.77 13.41
C HIS A 179 -24.05 3.34 14.50
N PRO A 180 -23.69 2.43 15.45
CA PRO A 180 -24.55 2.09 16.58
C PRO A 180 -24.98 3.31 17.41
N ASP A 181 -24.11 4.31 17.58
CA ASP A 181 -24.48 5.62 18.11
C ASP A 181 -25.19 6.42 16.98
N PRO A 182 -26.47 6.84 17.18
CA PRO A 182 -27.27 7.54 16.17
C PRO A 182 -26.72 8.92 15.81
N ASP A 183 -25.82 9.52 16.61
CA ASP A 183 -25.23 10.82 16.36
C ASP A 183 -23.98 10.74 15.47
N ILE A 184 -23.53 9.54 15.17
CA ILE A 184 -22.30 9.30 14.39
C ILE A 184 -22.66 8.72 13.02
N LEU A 185 -21.88 9.14 12.01
CA LEU A 185 -21.90 8.55 10.67
C LEU A 185 -20.52 7.97 10.36
N LEU A 186 -20.47 6.76 9.84
CA LEU A 186 -19.26 6.24 9.19
C LEU A 186 -19.17 6.88 7.81
N TRP A 187 -18.04 7.51 7.49
CA TRP A 187 -17.85 8.23 6.24
C TRP A 187 -16.60 7.79 5.49
N PHE A 188 -16.74 7.59 4.17
CA PHE A 188 -15.74 7.00 3.29
C PHE A 188 -15.37 7.94 2.13
N PRO A 189 -14.79 9.13 2.41
CA PRO A 189 -14.40 10.07 1.36
C PRO A 189 -13.25 9.52 0.51
N LYS A 190 -13.20 9.91 -0.77
CA LYS A 190 -12.04 9.65 -1.63
C LYS A 190 -11.13 10.87 -1.58
N LEU A 191 -9.89 10.71 -1.14
CA LEU A 191 -8.88 11.78 -1.08
C LEU A 191 -8.01 11.76 -2.34
N TYR A 192 -8.66 11.84 -3.48
CA TYR A 192 -8.06 11.98 -4.81
C TYR A 192 -9.12 12.41 -5.82
N PRO A 193 -8.74 13.02 -6.96
CA PRO A 193 -9.69 13.42 -7.99
C PRO A 193 -10.60 12.28 -8.44
N ASN A 194 -11.92 12.49 -8.40
CA ASN A 194 -12.93 11.51 -8.74
C ASN A 194 -14.14 12.19 -9.41
N GLY A 195 -14.14 12.24 -10.74
CA GLY A 195 -15.11 13.03 -11.49
C GLY A 195 -14.95 14.52 -11.18
N GLU A 196 -16.03 15.19 -10.85
CA GLU A 196 -16.05 16.61 -10.49
C GLU A 196 -15.57 16.90 -9.05
N TRP A 197 -15.26 15.85 -8.26
CA TRP A 197 -14.82 15.99 -6.88
C TRP A 197 -13.30 15.83 -6.77
N ASP A 198 -12.66 16.74 -6.05
CA ASP A 198 -11.25 16.70 -5.67
C ASP A 198 -11.11 16.96 -4.17
N ASN A 199 -11.28 15.93 -3.36
CA ASN A 199 -11.19 16.03 -1.92
C ASN A 199 -9.74 15.86 -1.48
N GLN A 200 -9.34 16.64 -0.50
CA GLN A 200 -7.98 16.68 0.00
C GLN A 200 -7.97 16.63 1.53
N ILE A 201 -6.88 16.18 2.10
CA ILE A 201 -6.58 16.29 3.52
C ILE A 201 -5.48 17.31 3.73
N SER A 202 -5.54 18.09 4.81
CA SER A 202 -4.48 19.01 5.19
C SER A 202 -3.18 18.27 5.53
N SER A 203 -2.05 18.98 5.46
CA SER A 203 -0.73 18.40 5.72
C SER A 203 -0.54 17.86 7.15
N ASP A 204 -1.30 18.39 8.10
CA ASP A 204 -1.35 17.95 9.50
C ASP A 204 -2.43 16.87 9.74
N GLU A 205 -3.09 16.40 8.66
CA GLU A 205 -4.18 15.41 8.67
C GLU A 205 -5.39 15.77 9.54
N ALA A 206 -5.51 17.05 9.94
CA ALA A 206 -6.56 17.51 10.85
C ALA A 206 -7.86 17.89 10.13
N VAL A 207 -7.81 18.23 8.83
CA VAL A 207 -8.96 18.76 8.08
C VAL A 207 -9.11 18.08 6.73
N ILE A 208 -10.31 17.58 6.44
CA ILE A 208 -10.68 17.12 5.09
C ILE A 208 -11.46 18.24 4.41
N ILE A 209 -11.00 18.61 3.22
CA ILE A 209 -11.62 19.65 2.37
C ILE A 209 -12.29 18.94 1.21
N GLU A 210 -13.63 19.07 1.12
CA GLU A 210 -14.38 18.60 -0.04
C GLU A 210 -14.47 19.72 -1.08
N ARG A 211 -14.04 19.43 -2.30
CA ARG A 211 -14.09 20.35 -3.44
C ARG A 211 -14.89 19.75 -4.58
N ASN A 212 -15.73 20.57 -5.21
CA ASN A 212 -16.39 20.24 -6.46
C ASN A 212 -16.05 21.31 -7.50
N GLU A 213 -15.74 20.91 -8.73
CA GLU A 213 -15.46 21.84 -9.84
C GLU A 213 -16.69 22.68 -10.19
N ASP A 214 -17.89 22.10 -10.06
CA ASP A 214 -19.19 22.78 -10.22
C ASP A 214 -19.57 23.47 -8.91
N LYS A 215 -19.53 24.82 -8.93
CA LYS A 215 -19.84 25.66 -7.77
C LYS A 215 -21.28 25.53 -7.30
N ASP A 216 -22.23 25.30 -8.21
CA ASP A 216 -23.65 25.15 -7.86
C ASP A 216 -23.89 23.82 -7.16
N LYS A 217 -23.29 22.74 -7.63
CA LYS A 217 -23.30 21.45 -6.95
C LYS A 217 -22.63 21.52 -5.58
N ALA A 218 -21.47 22.21 -5.47
CA ALA A 218 -20.82 22.43 -4.18
C ALA A 218 -21.75 23.17 -3.20
N LYS A 219 -22.43 24.22 -3.65
CA LYS A 219 -23.37 24.96 -2.82
C LYS A 219 -24.57 24.13 -2.37
N ILE A 220 -25.16 23.36 -3.28
CA ILE A 220 -26.26 22.42 -2.96
C ILE A 220 -25.79 21.39 -1.92
N HIS A 221 -24.59 20.86 -2.08
CA HIS A 221 -24.02 19.88 -1.15
C HIS A 221 -23.84 20.48 0.25
N ILE A 222 -23.26 21.68 0.35
CA ILE A 222 -23.08 22.40 1.62
C ILE A 222 -24.43 22.67 2.28
N THR A 223 -25.40 23.23 1.53
CA THR A 223 -26.73 23.55 2.05
C THR A 223 -27.43 22.31 2.58
N SER A 224 -27.44 21.21 1.83
CA SER A 224 -28.07 19.97 2.27
C SER A 224 -27.42 19.36 3.53
N HIS A 225 -26.13 19.52 3.70
CA HIS A 225 -25.42 19.06 4.92
C HIS A 225 -25.74 19.92 6.16
N LEU A 226 -26.03 21.21 5.95
CA LEU A 226 -26.39 22.12 7.03
C LEU A 226 -27.87 21.96 7.45
N GLU A 227 -28.75 21.69 6.49
CA GLU A 227 -30.20 21.62 6.72
C GLU A 227 -30.68 20.25 7.21
N ASP A 228 -30.13 19.17 6.66
CA ASP A 228 -30.55 17.80 7.02
C ASP A 228 -29.55 17.15 7.99
N LYS A 229 -29.62 17.61 9.24
CA LYS A 229 -28.76 17.12 10.34
C LYS A 229 -29.04 15.65 10.71
N GLU A 230 -30.22 15.14 10.44
CA GLU A 230 -30.54 13.73 10.69
C GLU A 230 -29.83 12.80 9.72
N LYS A 231 -29.76 13.20 8.46
CA LYS A 231 -29.06 12.45 7.42
C LYS A 231 -27.55 12.64 7.47
N TYR A 232 -27.08 13.86 7.68
CA TYR A 232 -25.68 14.24 7.66
C TYR A 232 -25.16 14.52 9.08
N LYS A 233 -25.06 13.51 9.91
CA LYS A 233 -24.64 13.63 11.31
C LYS A 233 -23.41 14.53 11.48
N HIS A 234 -23.34 15.25 12.60
CA HIS A 234 -22.22 16.17 12.89
C HIS A 234 -20.92 15.42 13.24
N LYS A 235 -21.03 14.27 13.91
CA LYS A 235 -19.89 13.43 14.25
C LYS A 235 -19.67 12.40 13.16
N ARG A 236 -18.43 12.22 12.74
CA ARG A 236 -18.07 11.24 11.71
C ARG A 236 -16.86 10.44 12.14
N ILE A 237 -16.92 9.14 11.94
CA ILE A 237 -15.75 8.26 11.94
C ILE A 237 -15.36 8.09 10.49
N VAL A 238 -14.13 8.46 10.16
CA VAL A 238 -13.67 8.58 8.78
C VAL A 238 -12.74 7.43 8.43
N PHE A 239 -13.06 6.73 7.35
CA PHE A 239 -12.12 5.84 6.67
C PHE A 239 -11.91 6.38 5.26
N ALA A 240 -10.91 7.23 5.12
CA ALA A 240 -10.64 7.89 3.86
C ALA A 240 -10.06 6.91 2.83
N ARG A 241 -10.62 6.91 1.63
CA ARG A 241 -10.07 6.14 0.52
C ARG A 241 -8.88 6.87 -0.08
N VAL A 242 -7.69 6.31 0.07
CA VAL A 242 -6.43 6.88 -0.40
C VAL A 242 -5.80 5.98 -1.45
N LYS A 243 -5.01 6.61 -2.34
CA LYS A 243 -4.13 5.90 -3.28
C LYS A 243 -2.71 6.02 -2.76
N GLY A 244 -2.11 4.90 -2.40
CA GLY A 244 -0.71 4.85 -2.00
C GLY A 244 0.26 4.94 -3.18
N SER A 245 1.50 5.34 -2.90
CA SER A 245 2.58 5.38 -3.90
C SER A 245 2.90 3.98 -4.47
N LEU A 246 2.56 2.92 -3.76
CA LEU A 246 2.70 1.53 -4.20
C LEU A 246 1.50 1.01 -5.01
N GLY A 247 0.61 1.91 -5.46
CA GLY A 247 -0.56 1.57 -6.26
C GLY A 247 -1.68 0.88 -5.49
N ASP A 248 -1.55 0.76 -4.19
CA ASP A 248 -2.62 0.28 -3.32
C ASP A 248 -3.72 1.33 -3.18
N VAL A 249 -4.95 0.84 -3.04
CA VAL A 249 -6.11 1.67 -2.75
C VAL A 249 -6.74 1.12 -1.48
N LEU A 250 -6.61 1.87 -0.39
CA LEU A 250 -7.03 1.46 0.94
C LEU A 250 -7.99 2.48 1.54
N TYR A 251 -8.83 2.02 2.47
CA TYR A 251 -9.64 2.85 3.36
C TYR A 251 -8.88 2.97 4.68
N ARG A 252 -8.26 4.13 4.92
CA ARG A 252 -7.47 4.43 6.12
C ARG A 252 -8.29 5.22 7.12
N PHE A 253 -8.22 4.78 8.37
CA PHE A 253 -8.79 5.46 9.53
C PHE A 253 -7.98 6.70 9.90
#